data_2322afda6263c8551d5836973ce55a73
#
_entry.id   2322afda6263c8551d5836973ce55a73
#
_cell.length_a   1.000
_cell.length_b   1.000
_cell.length_c   1.000
_cell.angle_alpha   90.00
_cell.angle_beta   90.00
_cell.angle_gamma   90.00
#
_symmetry.space_group_name_H-M   'P 1'
#
loop_
_entity.id
_entity.type
_entity.pdbx_description
1 polymer ?
#
loop_
_entity_poly.entity_id
_entity_poly.type
_entity_poly.pdbx_seq_one_letter_code
_entity_poly.pdbx_strand_id
1 'polypeptide(L)'
;MRKVLVFSAVLFFTTAVMGQNKSSNSSSYKNALGVKVWDGGGISFKHFFNEKNAGELIGYFWGQGTRITGLYEIHSTLGDDGNFKWYIGPGAHIGLYNTKYGDGAFFGVDGVLGLDYKFKKAPINMSLDWQPSFEFGDNRGFVGSWGGLGIRYTF
;
A
#
# COMPACT_ATOMS: atom_id res chain seq x y z
N MET A 1 -6.23 1.60 32.16
CA MET A 1 -5.42 2.75 31.76
C MET A 1 -4.53 2.37 30.55
N ARG A 2 -5.13 2.23 29.35
CA ARG A 2 -4.40 1.80 28.11
C ARG A 2 -4.95 2.46 26.84
N LYS A 3 -5.42 3.70 26.92
CA LYS A 3 -6.05 4.39 25.76
C LYS A 3 -5.45 5.75 25.40
N VAL A 4 -4.22 6.06 25.79
CA VAL A 4 -3.66 7.42 25.58
C VAL A 4 -2.46 7.48 24.60
N LEU A 5 -2.00 6.36 24.04
CA LEU A 5 -0.76 6.33 23.24
C LEU A 5 -0.93 6.38 21.70
N VAL A 6 -2.16 6.54 21.20
CA VAL A 6 -2.39 6.58 19.74
C VAL A 6 -2.47 7.99 19.16
N PHE A 7 -2.52 9.04 19.99
CA PHE A 7 -2.76 10.42 19.52
C PHE A 7 -1.49 11.26 19.31
N SER A 8 -0.31 10.76 19.66
CA SER A 8 0.94 11.56 19.57
C SER A 8 1.73 11.40 18.26
N ALA A 9 1.36 10.49 17.38
CA ALA A 9 2.12 10.25 16.14
C ALA A 9 1.69 11.13 14.95
N VAL A 10 0.62 11.92 15.09
CA VAL A 10 0.07 12.72 13.98
C VAL A 10 0.68 14.13 13.87
N LEU A 11 1.46 14.57 14.85
CA LEU A 11 1.86 15.99 14.95
C LEU A 11 3.26 16.32 14.39
N PHE A 12 3.98 15.39 13.75
CA PHE A 12 5.36 15.67 13.28
C PHE A 12 5.52 15.82 11.76
N PHE A 13 4.43 15.91 10.98
CA PHE A 13 4.52 16.00 9.51
C PHE A 13 4.21 17.36 8.91
N THR A 14 4.26 18.46 9.65
CA THR A 14 3.82 19.78 9.15
C THR A 14 4.93 20.69 8.59
N THR A 15 6.17 20.23 8.39
CA THR A 15 7.23 21.17 7.99
C THR A 15 7.96 20.86 6.67
N ALA A 16 7.39 20.04 5.78
CA ALA A 16 8.01 19.77 4.47
C ALA A 16 7.13 20.18 3.27
N VAL A 17 6.36 21.25 3.38
CA VAL A 17 5.53 21.77 2.27
C VAL A 17 6.05 23.14 1.85
N MET A 18 7.27 23.21 1.33
CA MET A 18 7.76 24.36 0.58
C MET A 18 8.64 23.88 -0.57
N GLY A 19 8.06 23.86 -1.75
CA GLY A 19 8.81 23.88 -2.99
C GLY A 19 8.61 22.69 -3.91
N GLN A 20 7.61 22.79 -4.77
CA GLN A 20 7.75 22.51 -6.18
C GLN A 20 6.48 22.92 -6.94
N ASN A 21 6.49 24.15 -7.44
CA ASN A 21 5.68 24.55 -8.57
C ASN A 21 6.28 23.88 -9.82
N LYS A 22 5.60 22.87 -10.36
CA LYS A 22 5.67 22.54 -11.78
C LYS A 22 4.28 22.20 -12.26
N SER A 23 3.69 23.14 -12.97
CA SER A 23 2.55 22.91 -13.83
C SER A 23 2.98 22.00 -14.98
N SER A 24 2.59 20.75 -14.93
CA SER A 24 2.47 19.88 -16.08
C SER A 24 1.21 19.05 -15.92
N ASN A 25 0.45 18.93 -16.98
CA ASN A 25 -0.84 18.25 -17.08
C ASN A 25 -0.78 16.72 -16.93
N SER A 26 0.14 16.20 -16.15
CA SER A 26 0.14 14.81 -15.73
C SER A 26 0.11 14.76 -14.21
N SER A 27 -0.87 14.07 -13.67
CA SER A 27 -0.97 13.78 -12.24
C SER A 27 0.11 12.78 -11.79
N SER A 28 1.35 12.99 -12.19
CA SER A 28 2.44 12.10 -11.83
C SER A 28 3.12 12.57 -10.57
N TYR A 29 2.89 11.86 -9.50
CA TYR A 29 3.74 11.88 -8.32
C TYR A 29 4.80 10.78 -8.47
N LYS A 30 5.94 10.96 -7.84
CA LYS A 30 7.01 9.97 -7.85
C LYS A 30 6.94 9.05 -6.64
N ASN A 31 6.62 9.60 -5.48
CA ASN A 31 6.53 8.87 -4.22
C ASN A 31 5.19 9.12 -3.55
N ALA A 32 4.73 8.13 -2.83
CA ALA A 32 3.58 8.26 -1.94
C ALA A 32 3.78 7.42 -0.68
N LEU A 33 3.50 8.02 0.46
CA LEU A 33 3.58 7.38 1.77
C LEU A 33 2.27 7.57 2.51
N GLY A 34 1.78 6.53 3.12
CA GLY A 34 0.52 6.61 3.87
C GLY A 34 0.15 5.32 4.56
N VAL A 35 -1.13 5.16 4.74
CA VAL A 35 -1.71 4.01 5.43
C VAL A 35 -2.56 3.18 4.48
N LYS A 36 -2.63 1.89 4.79
CA LYS A 36 -3.49 0.93 4.09
C LYS A 36 -4.28 0.15 5.13
N VAL A 37 -5.58 0.03 4.94
CA VAL A 37 -6.46 -0.64 5.88
C VAL A 37 -7.28 -1.73 5.17
N TRP A 38 -7.42 -2.87 5.85
CA TRP A 38 -8.27 -3.98 5.44
C TRP A 38 -8.69 -4.77 6.69
N ASP A 39 -8.20 -5.98 6.91
CA ASP A 39 -8.39 -6.75 8.14
C ASP A 39 -7.25 -6.46 9.15
N GLY A 40 -6.95 -5.19 9.31
CA GLY A 40 -5.83 -4.65 10.09
C GLY A 40 -5.40 -3.31 9.52
N GLY A 41 -4.30 -2.78 10.03
CA GLY A 41 -3.70 -1.54 9.56
C GLY A 41 -2.30 -1.80 8.99
N GLY A 42 -1.89 -0.98 8.05
CA GLY A 42 -0.56 -1.04 7.47
C GLY A 42 -0.01 0.32 7.10
N ILE A 43 1.30 0.37 6.94
CA ILE A 43 2.02 1.50 6.35
C ILE A 43 2.37 1.11 4.92
N SER A 44 2.11 1.98 3.97
CA SER A 44 2.37 1.77 2.56
C SER A 44 3.28 2.86 2.02
N PHE A 45 4.34 2.44 1.34
CA PHE A 45 5.21 3.31 0.55
C PHE A 45 5.16 2.86 -0.90
N LYS A 46 4.80 3.77 -1.82
CA LYS A 46 4.74 3.53 -3.27
C LYS A 46 5.73 4.44 -3.98
N HIS A 47 6.49 3.88 -4.91
CA HIS A 47 7.45 4.59 -5.75
C HIS A 47 7.23 4.28 -7.22
N PHE A 48 7.04 5.30 -8.05
CA PHE A 48 6.95 5.18 -9.49
C PHE A 48 8.35 5.21 -10.12
N PHE A 49 8.73 4.14 -10.79
CA PHE A 49 9.96 4.05 -11.58
C PHE A 49 9.83 4.84 -12.91
N ASN A 50 8.63 4.83 -13.46
CA ASN A 50 8.21 5.57 -14.65
C ASN A 50 6.68 5.83 -14.57
N GLU A 51 6.09 6.40 -15.61
CA GLU A 51 4.66 6.77 -15.64
C GLU A 51 3.69 5.58 -15.47
N LYS A 52 4.14 4.35 -15.76
CA LYS A 52 3.33 3.14 -15.76
C LYS A 52 3.67 2.16 -14.65
N ASN A 53 4.93 2.12 -14.24
CA ASN A 53 5.42 1.06 -13.36
C ASN A 53 5.76 1.62 -11.98
N ALA A 54 5.24 0.99 -10.95
CA ALA A 54 5.51 1.33 -9.56
C ALA A 54 5.89 0.11 -8.74
N GLY A 55 6.66 0.36 -7.68
CA GLY A 55 6.85 -0.58 -6.58
C GLY A 55 6.09 -0.10 -5.37
N GLU A 56 5.39 -0.97 -4.68
CA GLU A 56 4.77 -0.70 -3.39
C GLU A 56 5.32 -1.63 -2.33
N LEU A 57 5.72 -1.07 -1.19
CA LEU A 57 6.11 -1.80 0.00
C LEU A 57 5.07 -1.55 1.09
N ILE A 58 4.54 -2.62 1.67
CA ILE A 58 3.48 -2.55 2.67
C ILE A 58 3.88 -3.35 3.90
N GLY A 59 3.82 -2.72 5.07
CA GLY A 59 3.90 -3.40 6.35
C GLY A 59 2.50 -3.48 6.97
N TYR A 60 1.89 -4.66 6.97
CA TYR A 60 0.61 -4.92 7.63
C TYR A 60 0.80 -5.39 9.06
N PHE A 61 -0.07 -4.90 9.94
CA PHE A 61 -0.15 -5.27 11.34
C PHE A 61 -1.60 -5.64 11.67
N TRP A 62 -1.80 -6.85 12.14
CA TRP A 62 -3.10 -7.32 12.61
C TRP A 62 -2.97 -8.05 13.95
N GLY A 63 -4.08 -8.41 14.57
CA GLY A 63 -4.06 -8.98 15.92
C GLY A 63 -3.26 -10.27 16.09
N GLN A 64 -3.00 -11.00 15.01
CA GLN A 64 -2.32 -12.30 15.02
C GLN A 64 -0.89 -12.26 14.50
N GLY A 65 -0.43 -11.14 13.91
CA GLY A 65 0.90 -11.10 13.33
C GLY A 65 1.25 -9.82 12.56
N THR A 66 2.33 -9.94 11.80
CA THR A 66 2.84 -8.88 10.92
C THR A 66 3.18 -9.49 9.56
N ARG A 67 2.88 -8.78 8.48
CA ARG A 67 3.21 -9.17 7.11
C ARG A 67 3.87 -8.00 6.38
N ILE A 68 4.99 -8.28 5.72
CA ILE A 68 5.65 -7.34 4.82
C ILE A 68 5.43 -7.83 3.41
N THR A 69 4.82 -6.99 2.58
CA THR A 69 4.49 -7.31 1.18
C THR A 69 5.17 -6.32 0.25
N GLY A 70 5.85 -6.83 -0.76
CA GLY A 70 6.37 -6.06 -1.88
C GLY A 70 5.57 -6.35 -3.14
N LEU A 71 5.10 -5.31 -3.83
CA LEU A 71 4.33 -5.41 -5.07
C LEU A 71 5.05 -4.68 -6.19
N TYR A 72 4.99 -5.24 -7.39
CA TYR A 72 5.33 -4.55 -8.62
C TYR A 72 4.05 -4.30 -9.40
N GLU A 73 3.73 -3.04 -9.65
CA GLU A 73 2.46 -2.62 -10.20
C GLU A 73 2.63 -2.01 -11.59
N ILE A 74 1.81 -2.47 -12.52
CA ILE A 74 1.73 -1.92 -13.88
C ILE A 74 0.42 -1.16 -13.96
N HIS A 75 0.51 0.15 -14.10
CA HIS A 75 -0.61 1.08 -14.12
C HIS A 75 -1.03 1.41 -15.56
N SER A 76 -2.34 1.51 -15.76
CA SER A 76 -2.96 2.03 -16.98
C SER A 76 -4.02 3.06 -16.62
N THR A 77 -4.06 4.13 -17.39
CA THR A 77 -5.01 5.24 -17.18
C THR A 77 -6.43 4.82 -17.56
N LEU A 78 -7.40 5.18 -16.74
CA LEU A 78 -8.81 5.10 -17.03
C LEU A 78 -9.35 6.52 -17.27
N GLY A 79 -9.87 6.77 -18.47
CA GLY A 79 -10.37 8.10 -18.87
C GLY A 79 -9.26 9.04 -19.32
N ASP A 80 -9.66 10.28 -19.69
CA ASP A 80 -8.79 11.25 -20.34
C ASP A 80 -7.95 12.10 -19.37
N ASP A 81 -8.32 12.08 -18.09
CA ASP A 81 -7.76 12.99 -17.08
C ASP A 81 -6.44 12.51 -16.45
N GLY A 82 -6.04 11.25 -16.63
CA GLY A 82 -4.81 10.68 -16.08
C GLY A 82 -4.78 10.49 -14.56
N ASN A 83 -5.84 10.92 -13.86
CA ASN A 83 -5.89 10.84 -12.40
C ASN A 83 -6.44 9.52 -11.86
N PHE A 84 -7.24 8.85 -12.66
CA PHE A 84 -7.81 7.56 -12.34
C PHE A 84 -7.08 6.48 -13.15
N LYS A 85 -6.51 5.53 -12.44
CA LYS A 85 -5.75 4.41 -13.02
C LYS A 85 -6.23 3.10 -12.44
N TRP A 86 -6.09 2.04 -13.19
CA TRP A 86 -6.10 0.69 -12.64
C TRP A 86 -4.68 0.12 -12.69
N TYR A 87 -4.40 -0.85 -11.87
CA TYR A 87 -3.11 -1.52 -11.87
C TYR A 87 -3.24 -3.01 -11.59
N ILE A 88 -2.27 -3.74 -12.10
CA ILE A 88 -2.12 -5.17 -11.90
C ILE A 88 -0.63 -5.50 -11.78
N GLY A 89 -0.30 -6.55 -11.06
CA GLY A 89 1.08 -7.00 -11.02
C GLY A 89 1.35 -8.14 -10.06
N PRO A 90 2.57 -8.66 -10.08
CA PRO A 90 3.05 -9.66 -9.15
C PRO A 90 3.60 -9.02 -7.87
N GLY A 91 3.70 -9.85 -6.83
CA GLY A 91 4.32 -9.50 -5.58
C GLY A 91 4.81 -10.71 -4.81
N ALA A 92 5.37 -10.43 -3.65
CA ALA A 92 5.75 -11.46 -2.69
C ALA A 92 5.62 -10.89 -1.28
N HIS A 93 5.43 -11.79 -0.32
CA HIS A 93 5.36 -11.42 1.07
C HIS A 93 6.11 -12.37 1.98
N ILE A 94 6.46 -11.85 3.13
CA ILE A 94 6.90 -12.61 4.31
C ILE A 94 6.09 -12.15 5.51
N GLY A 95 5.70 -13.06 6.36
CA GLY A 95 4.95 -12.74 7.56
C GLY A 95 5.39 -13.56 8.76
N LEU A 96 5.04 -13.05 9.93
CA LEU A 96 5.30 -13.65 11.23
C LEU A 96 3.99 -13.68 12.03
N TYR A 97 3.61 -14.87 12.52
CA TYR A 97 2.54 -14.98 13.49
C TYR A 97 3.06 -14.73 14.92
N ASN A 98 2.22 -14.13 15.74
CA ASN A 98 2.49 -14.04 17.17
C ASN A 98 2.49 -15.43 17.82
N THR A 99 3.38 -15.65 18.77
CA THR A 99 3.57 -16.91 19.50
C THR A 99 2.31 -17.52 20.10
N LYS A 100 1.29 -16.70 20.36
CA LYS A 100 -0.03 -17.15 20.82
C LYS A 100 -0.85 -17.94 19.79
N TYR A 101 -0.52 -17.79 18.48
CA TYR A 101 -1.29 -18.35 17.37
C TYR A 101 -0.48 -19.35 16.54
N GLY A 102 0.66 -19.81 17.08
CA GLY A 102 1.59 -20.73 16.42
C GLY A 102 2.86 -20.00 15.97
N ASP A 103 4.01 -20.50 16.41
CA ASP A 103 5.31 -19.99 15.96
C ASP A 103 5.51 -20.30 14.48
N GLY A 104 5.74 -19.26 13.66
CA GLY A 104 6.19 -19.53 12.31
C GLY A 104 6.27 -18.29 11.44
N ALA A 105 7.34 -18.22 10.68
CA ALA A 105 7.43 -17.40 9.50
C ALA A 105 6.67 -18.09 8.36
N PHE A 106 5.97 -17.31 7.56
CA PHE A 106 5.38 -17.76 6.31
C PHE A 106 5.79 -16.82 5.19
N PHE A 107 5.82 -17.33 3.98
CA PHE A 107 6.13 -16.54 2.80
C PHE A 107 5.26 -17.01 1.65
N GLY A 108 5.09 -16.14 0.66
CA GLY A 108 4.28 -16.46 -0.49
C GLY A 108 4.49 -15.51 -1.65
N VAL A 109 3.82 -15.83 -2.73
CA VAL A 109 3.71 -14.96 -3.91
C VAL A 109 2.33 -14.32 -3.94
N ASP A 110 2.29 -13.08 -4.41
CA ASP A 110 1.08 -12.27 -4.47
C ASP A 110 0.77 -11.87 -5.91
N GLY A 111 -0.51 -11.73 -6.19
CA GLY A 111 -1.00 -10.89 -7.26
C GLY A 111 -1.58 -9.60 -6.68
N VAL A 112 -1.68 -8.56 -7.46
CA VAL A 112 -2.44 -7.37 -7.12
C VAL A 112 -3.29 -6.93 -8.30
N LEU A 113 -4.52 -6.55 -8.02
CA LEU A 113 -5.44 -5.89 -8.96
C LEU A 113 -6.11 -4.74 -8.21
N GLY A 114 -5.97 -3.52 -8.71
CA GLY A 114 -6.47 -2.36 -7.99
C GLY A 114 -6.83 -1.17 -8.84
N LEU A 115 -7.43 -0.22 -8.17
CA LEU A 115 -7.77 1.11 -8.67
C LEU A 115 -6.99 2.15 -7.87
N ASP A 116 -6.54 3.18 -8.55
CA ASP A 116 -5.71 4.24 -8.00
C ASP A 116 -6.26 5.60 -8.45
N TYR A 117 -6.48 6.49 -7.51
CA TYR A 117 -6.97 7.84 -7.79
C TYR A 117 -6.08 8.90 -7.15
N LYS A 118 -5.58 9.82 -7.96
CA LYS A 118 -4.79 10.98 -7.53
C LYS A 118 -5.65 12.24 -7.56
N PHE A 119 -5.81 12.88 -6.40
CA PHE A 119 -6.56 14.14 -6.31
C PHE A 119 -5.80 15.28 -6.99
N LYS A 120 -6.48 16.02 -7.88
CA LYS A 120 -5.87 17.13 -8.64
C LYS A 120 -5.44 18.32 -7.79
N LYS A 121 -6.21 18.61 -6.74
CA LYS A 121 -6.05 19.80 -5.89
C LYS A 121 -5.42 19.51 -4.53
N ALA A 122 -5.04 18.27 -4.28
CA ALA A 122 -4.45 17.85 -3.01
C ALA A 122 -3.32 16.85 -3.25
N PRO A 123 -2.27 16.87 -2.43
CA PRO A 123 -1.18 15.89 -2.50
C PRO A 123 -1.62 14.54 -1.90
N ILE A 124 -2.78 14.04 -2.31
CA ILE A 124 -3.40 12.82 -1.79
C ILE A 124 -3.65 11.86 -2.94
N ASN A 125 -3.31 10.60 -2.69
CA ASN A 125 -3.63 9.45 -3.50
C ASN A 125 -4.49 8.48 -2.69
N MET A 126 -5.49 7.91 -3.32
CA MET A 126 -6.29 6.82 -2.77
C MET A 126 -6.21 5.60 -3.68
N SER A 127 -6.19 4.42 -3.09
CA SER A 127 -6.25 3.18 -3.85
C SER A 127 -7.15 2.16 -3.17
N LEU A 128 -7.75 1.31 -3.97
CA LEU A 128 -8.47 0.12 -3.52
C LEU A 128 -7.97 -1.06 -4.32
N ASP A 129 -7.51 -2.10 -3.65
CA ASP A 129 -6.99 -3.28 -4.33
C ASP A 129 -7.35 -4.60 -3.64
N TRP A 130 -7.26 -5.65 -4.43
CA TRP A 130 -7.34 -7.03 -4.02
C TRP A 130 -5.98 -7.69 -4.26
N GLN A 131 -5.49 -8.41 -3.25
CA GLN A 131 -4.17 -9.03 -3.24
C GLN A 131 -4.28 -10.54 -2.98
N PRO A 132 -4.73 -11.33 -3.95
CA PRO A 132 -4.71 -12.78 -3.83
C PRO A 132 -3.26 -13.26 -3.71
N SER A 133 -3.05 -14.24 -2.86
CA SER A 133 -1.71 -14.82 -2.61
C SER A 133 -1.73 -16.32 -2.55
N PHE A 134 -0.58 -16.92 -2.79
CA PHE A 134 -0.32 -18.33 -2.55
C PHE A 134 0.82 -18.44 -1.53
N GLU A 135 0.49 -18.97 -0.36
CA GLU A 135 1.42 -19.14 0.74
C GLU A 135 2.06 -20.53 0.70
N PHE A 136 3.37 -20.59 0.96
CA PHE A 136 4.14 -21.83 1.02
C PHE A 136 4.31 -22.27 2.46
N GLY A 137 4.22 -23.58 2.70
CA GLY A 137 4.36 -24.21 4.01
C GLY A 137 3.28 -25.25 4.29
N ASP A 138 3.39 -25.92 5.43
CA ASP A 138 2.43 -26.94 5.85
C ASP A 138 1.04 -26.33 6.11
N ASN A 139 0.00 -26.96 5.55
CA ASN A 139 -1.39 -26.50 5.63
C ASN A 139 -1.65 -25.06 5.11
N ARG A 140 -0.83 -24.60 4.16
CA ARG A 140 -0.98 -23.30 3.50
C ARG A 140 -1.41 -23.50 2.04
N GLY A 141 -1.69 -22.42 1.34
CA GLY A 141 -2.13 -22.48 -0.04
C GLY A 141 -2.69 -21.14 -0.50
N PHE A 142 -3.76 -21.18 -1.28
CA PHE A 142 -4.38 -19.98 -1.81
C PHE A 142 -5.10 -19.19 -0.71
N VAL A 143 -4.81 -17.88 -0.65
CA VAL A 143 -5.44 -16.92 0.25
C VAL A 143 -5.95 -15.75 -0.59
N GLY A 144 -7.26 -15.64 -0.68
CA GLY A 144 -7.95 -14.60 -1.48
C GLY A 144 -8.52 -13.44 -0.65
N SER A 145 -8.24 -13.39 0.64
CA SER A 145 -8.85 -12.42 1.57
C SER A 145 -8.05 -11.14 1.76
N TRP A 146 -6.84 -11.04 1.21
CA TRP A 146 -6.03 -9.82 1.32
C TRP A 146 -6.43 -8.76 0.29
N GLY A 147 -6.26 -7.53 0.70
CA GLY A 147 -6.53 -6.34 -0.10
C GLY A 147 -6.29 -5.08 0.70
N GLY A 148 -6.83 -3.96 0.26
CA GLY A 148 -6.75 -2.75 1.06
C GLY A 148 -7.30 -1.49 0.42
N LEU A 149 -7.78 -0.61 1.29
CA LEU A 149 -8.01 0.79 1.00
C LEU A 149 -6.77 1.58 1.45
N GLY A 150 -6.05 2.16 0.50
CA GLY A 150 -4.87 2.99 0.75
C GLY A 150 -5.20 4.47 0.69
N ILE A 151 -4.65 5.23 1.62
CA ILE A 151 -4.64 6.71 1.59
C ILE A 151 -3.21 7.15 1.81
N ARG A 152 -2.64 7.88 0.84
CA ARG A 152 -1.23 8.27 0.82
C ARG A 152 -1.06 9.74 0.51
N TYR A 153 -0.06 10.35 1.14
CA TYR A 153 0.50 11.65 0.77
C TYR A 153 1.48 11.47 -0.39
N THR A 154 1.39 12.30 -1.41
CA THR A 154 2.23 12.23 -2.62
C THR A 154 3.24 13.36 -2.68
N PHE A 155 4.49 13.03 -3.09
CA PHE A 155 5.61 13.98 -3.20
C PHE A 155 6.63 13.55 -4.26
#